data_d1bd54f5eb6ac269a6ec74254ba07e7e
#
_entry.id   d1bd54f5eb6ac269a6ec74254ba07e7e
#
_cell.length_a   1.000
_cell.length_b   1.000
_cell.length_c   1.000
_cell.angle_alpha   90.00
_cell.angle_beta   90.00
_cell.angle_gamma   90.00
#
_symmetry.space_group_name_H-M   'P 1'
#
loop_
_entity.id
_entity.type
_entity.pdbx_description
1 polymer ?
#
loop_
_entity_poly.entity_id
_entity_poly.type
_entity_poly.pdbx_seq_one_letter_code
_entity_poly.pdbx_strand_id
1 'polypeptide(L)'
;MGLRDTVQRMYLQGLEDESLVMEVTKRKFGGNVRKSTRNEDMKEHIDFWWISDNGNEYGFDVKGVKKNKRTDKVGDDKINWIELINVQGNPGWVYGNAKYIAFLTNESVLYVPRKKLASYIEEKIKGKPLSTVNPSSCYILYQRYGRMDMIVKVPTSDLKEIAKHEIMLE
;
A
#
# COMPACT_ATOMS: atom_id res chain seq x y z
N MET A 1 24.60 12.99 1.90
CA MET A 1 23.89 11.72 2.06
C MET A 1 23.67 11.10 0.70
N GLY A 2 24.29 9.96 0.44
CA GLY A 2 24.29 9.35 -0.88
C GLY A 2 22.97 8.67 -1.25
N LEU A 3 22.75 8.44 -2.56
CA LEU A 3 21.54 7.76 -3.07
C LEU A 3 21.37 6.36 -2.45
N ARG A 4 22.48 5.63 -2.22
CA ARG A 4 22.49 4.31 -1.56
C ARG A 4 21.97 4.35 -0.14
N ASP A 5 22.34 5.37 0.64
CA ASP A 5 21.89 5.53 2.04
C ASP A 5 20.38 5.80 2.10
N THR A 6 19.86 6.54 1.11
CA THR A 6 18.42 6.82 1.01
C THR A 6 17.63 5.55 0.68
N VAL A 7 18.09 4.75 -0.29
CA VAL A 7 17.45 3.48 -0.69
C VAL A 7 17.47 2.49 0.47
N GLN A 8 18.60 2.36 1.17
CA GLN A 8 18.73 1.47 2.31
C GLN A 8 17.80 1.86 3.46
N ARG A 9 17.66 3.15 3.76
CA ARG A 9 16.72 3.64 4.77
C ARG A 9 15.27 3.34 4.42
N MET A 10 14.87 3.53 3.16
CA MET A 10 13.52 3.20 2.69
C MET A 10 13.23 1.71 2.83
N TYR A 11 14.20 0.86 2.54
CA TYR A 11 14.07 -0.58 2.69
C TYR A 11 13.90 -0.98 4.16
N LEU A 12 14.73 -0.44 5.07
CA LEU A 12 14.63 -0.71 6.50
C LEU A 12 13.31 -0.22 7.09
N GLN A 13 12.84 0.96 6.68
CA GLN A 13 11.53 1.48 7.08
C GLN A 13 10.40 0.56 6.63
N GLY A 14 10.46 0.04 5.42
CA GLY A 14 9.49 -0.93 4.91
C GLY A 14 9.44 -2.21 5.78
N LEU A 15 10.59 -2.75 6.18
CA LEU A 15 10.66 -3.93 7.06
C LEU A 15 10.10 -3.64 8.47
N GLU A 16 10.32 -2.45 9.00
CA GLU A 16 9.75 -2.02 10.30
C GLU A 16 8.24 -1.90 10.20
N ASP A 17 7.71 -1.30 9.13
CA ASP A 17 6.29 -1.17 8.86
C ASP A 17 5.60 -2.54 8.76
N GLU A 18 6.18 -3.48 8.01
CA GLU A 18 5.69 -4.85 7.90
C GLU A 18 5.65 -5.54 9.26
N SER A 19 6.72 -5.46 10.05
CA SER A 19 6.81 -6.07 11.38
C SER A 19 5.74 -5.51 12.33
N LEU A 20 5.52 -4.20 12.31
CA LEU A 20 4.48 -3.54 13.09
C LEU A 20 3.09 -4.03 12.71
N VAL A 21 2.78 -4.09 11.41
CA VAL A 21 1.46 -4.55 10.94
C VAL A 21 1.24 -6.02 11.26
N MET A 22 2.27 -6.88 11.15
CA MET A 22 2.20 -8.29 11.54
C MET A 22 1.85 -8.43 13.03
N GLU A 23 2.50 -7.65 13.90
CA GLU A 23 2.22 -7.65 15.34
C GLU A 23 0.80 -7.20 15.65
N VAL A 24 0.35 -6.09 15.07
CA VAL A 24 -1.02 -5.57 15.22
C VAL A 24 -2.06 -6.59 14.75
N THR A 25 -1.81 -7.23 13.60
CA THR A 25 -2.69 -8.26 13.03
C THR A 25 -2.83 -9.44 13.97
N LYS A 26 -1.71 -9.98 14.47
CA LYS A 26 -1.72 -11.10 15.41
C LYS A 26 -2.41 -10.75 16.73
N ARG A 27 -2.12 -9.59 17.29
CA ARG A 27 -2.71 -9.10 18.54
C ARG A 27 -4.24 -8.97 18.43
N LYS A 28 -4.72 -8.43 17.30
CA LYS A 28 -6.15 -8.14 17.12
C LYS A 28 -6.97 -9.35 16.71
N PHE A 29 -6.46 -10.15 15.79
CA PHE A 29 -7.22 -11.24 15.18
C PHE A 29 -6.86 -12.64 15.73
N GLY A 30 -5.82 -12.73 16.55
CA GLY A 30 -5.30 -14.02 17.00
C GLY A 30 -4.61 -14.79 15.88
N GLY A 31 -4.57 -16.11 15.99
CA GLY A 31 -3.91 -16.95 14.99
C GLY A 31 -2.39 -16.75 14.94
N ASN A 32 -1.83 -16.90 13.77
CA ASN A 32 -0.40 -16.78 13.57
C ASN A 32 -0.09 -15.91 12.35
N VAL A 33 1.15 -15.43 12.23
CA VAL A 33 1.63 -14.67 11.08
C VAL A 33 2.95 -15.25 10.60
N ARG A 34 3.18 -15.25 9.29
CA ARG A 34 4.48 -15.58 8.68
C ARG A 34 4.86 -14.57 7.61
N LYS A 35 6.13 -14.27 7.50
CA LYS A 35 6.64 -13.47 6.37
C LYS A 35 6.47 -14.22 5.07
N SER A 36 6.24 -13.47 3.99
CA SER A 36 6.29 -14.01 2.63
C SER A 36 7.69 -14.45 2.24
N THR A 37 7.77 -15.42 1.35
CA THR A 37 8.98 -15.71 0.62
C THR A 37 9.28 -14.58 -0.37
N ARG A 38 10.51 -14.48 -0.85
CA ARG A 38 10.88 -13.50 -1.88
C ARG A 38 10.02 -13.61 -3.14
N ASN A 39 9.63 -14.83 -3.50
CA ASN A 39 8.79 -15.07 -4.68
C ASN A 39 7.34 -14.56 -4.48
N GLU A 40 6.78 -14.79 -3.30
CA GLU A 40 5.45 -14.28 -2.92
C GLU A 40 5.43 -12.76 -2.92
N ASP A 41 6.44 -12.11 -2.35
CA ASP A 41 6.58 -10.66 -2.34
C ASP A 41 6.72 -10.10 -3.77
N MET A 42 7.67 -10.61 -4.55
CA MET A 42 7.98 -10.05 -5.87
C MET A 42 6.90 -10.32 -6.93
N LYS A 43 6.28 -11.50 -6.93
CA LYS A 43 5.33 -11.91 -7.98
C LYS A 43 3.88 -11.72 -7.60
N GLU A 44 3.56 -11.87 -6.33
CA GLU A 44 2.19 -11.87 -5.84
C GLU A 44 1.83 -10.59 -5.08
N HIS A 45 2.82 -9.74 -4.78
CA HIS A 45 2.65 -8.54 -3.96
C HIS A 45 2.02 -8.88 -2.60
N ILE A 46 2.62 -9.86 -1.90
CA ILE A 46 2.22 -10.27 -0.56
C ILE A 46 3.44 -10.15 0.35
N ASP A 47 3.35 -9.31 1.38
CA ASP A 47 4.43 -9.08 2.33
C ASP A 47 4.41 -10.09 3.47
N PHE A 48 3.21 -10.47 3.93
CA PHE A 48 3.04 -11.51 4.95
C PHE A 48 1.70 -12.23 4.83
N TRP A 49 1.59 -13.36 5.52
CA TRP A 49 0.38 -14.16 5.64
C TRP A 49 -0.11 -14.16 7.09
N TRP A 50 -1.40 -13.96 7.26
CA TRP A 50 -2.09 -14.26 8.52
C TRP A 50 -2.78 -15.60 8.39
N ILE A 51 -2.54 -16.47 9.39
CA ILE A 51 -3.09 -17.82 9.46
C ILE A 51 -4.08 -17.84 10.63
N SER A 52 -5.36 -17.98 10.32
CA SER A 52 -6.41 -18.03 11.32
C SER A 52 -6.34 -19.33 12.14
N ASP A 53 -7.02 -19.36 13.29
CA ASP A 53 -7.04 -20.53 14.17
C ASP A 53 -7.60 -21.79 13.49
N ASN A 54 -8.45 -21.64 12.48
CA ASN A 54 -8.98 -22.75 11.67
C ASN A 54 -8.10 -23.10 10.45
N GLY A 55 -6.91 -22.53 10.32
CA GLY A 55 -5.92 -22.84 9.30
C GLY A 55 -6.08 -22.11 7.97
N ASN A 56 -7.06 -21.20 7.82
CA ASN A 56 -7.17 -20.39 6.61
C ASN A 56 -6.04 -19.35 6.55
N GLU A 57 -5.45 -19.18 5.37
CA GLU A 57 -4.38 -18.22 5.11
C GLU A 57 -4.88 -17.02 4.32
N TYR A 58 -4.46 -15.83 4.72
CA TYR A 58 -4.81 -14.56 4.09
C TYR A 58 -3.55 -13.74 3.84
N GLY A 59 -3.29 -13.38 2.58
CA GLY A 59 -2.14 -12.56 2.19
C GLY A 59 -2.40 -11.07 2.39
N PHE A 60 -1.40 -10.37 2.89
CA PHE A 60 -1.41 -8.93 3.14
C PHE A 60 -0.26 -8.25 2.43
N ASP A 61 -0.54 -7.10 1.83
CA ASP A 61 0.45 -6.17 1.30
C ASP A 61 0.42 -4.91 2.19
N VAL A 62 1.58 -4.50 2.71
CA VAL A 62 1.73 -3.39 3.66
C VAL A 62 2.14 -2.12 2.94
N LYS A 63 1.43 -1.04 3.20
CA LYS A 63 1.76 0.29 2.68
C LYS A 63 2.00 1.27 3.83
N GLY A 64 3.26 1.66 3.99
CA GLY A 64 3.67 2.65 4.98
C GLY A 64 3.33 4.07 4.56
N VAL A 65 3.45 5.00 5.51
CA VAL A 65 3.27 6.43 5.26
C VAL A 65 4.34 6.93 4.28
N LYS A 66 3.93 7.57 3.19
CA LYS A 66 4.83 8.07 2.14
C LYS A 66 4.89 9.59 2.13
N LYS A 67 6.00 10.12 1.64
CA LYS A 67 6.14 11.54 1.31
C LYS A 67 5.43 11.84 0.01
N ASN A 68 4.74 12.98 -0.06
CA ASN A 68 4.10 13.43 -1.31
C ASN A 68 5.12 13.97 -2.32
N LYS A 69 6.17 14.62 -1.81
CA LYS A 69 7.29 15.14 -2.61
C LYS A 69 8.60 14.64 -2.01
N ARG A 70 9.61 14.49 -2.86
CA ARG A 70 10.96 14.07 -2.43
C ARG A 70 11.58 15.03 -1.42
N THR A 71 11.20 16.30 -1.46
CA THR A 71 11.68 17.35 -0.58
C THR A 71 10.98 17.43 0.77
N ASP A 72 9.86 16.71 0.94
CA ASP A 72 9.13 16.71 2.22
C ASP A 72 9.98 16.07 3.32
N LYS A 73 9.98 16.66 4.50
CA LYS A 73 10.74 16.16 5.65
C LYS A 73 10.05 14.96 6.30
N VAL A 74 8.72 14.95 6.30
CA VAL A 74 7.87 13.93 6.94
C VAL A 74 6.92 13.33 5.92
N GLY A 75 6.48 12.09 6.15
CA GLY A 75 5.41 11.48 5.38
C GLY A 75 4.05 12.13 5.70
N ASP A 76 3.15 12.07 4.74
CA ASP A 76 1.76 12.52 4.88
C ASP A 76 0.85 11.29 4.91
N ASP A 77 0.24 11.03 6.06
CA ASP A 77 -0.68 9.90 6.23
C ASP A 77 -2.12 10.18 5.77
N LYS A 78 -2.39 11.39 5.27
CA LYS A 78 -3.71 11.76 4.73
C LYS A 78 -3.90 11.37 3.27
N ILE A 79 -2.81 11.09 2.57
CA ILE A 79 -2.80 10.74 1.14
C ILE A 79 -2.02 9.45 0.93
N ASN A 80 -2.57 8.57 0.08
CA ASN A 80 -1.90 7.35 -0.33
C ASN A 80 -1.73 7.30 -1.84
N TRP A 81 -0.56 6.84 -2.29
CA TRP A 81 -0.30 6.55 -3.68
C TRP A 81 -0.65 5.10 -3.99
N ILE A 82 -1.54 4.89 -4.95
CA ILE A 82 -1.93 3.57 -5.42
C ILE A 82 -1.30 3.33 -6.78
N GLU A 83 -0.61 2.21 -6.92
CA GLU A 83 0.06 1.82 -8.16
C GLU A 83 -0.85 0.90 -8.97
N LEU A 84 -1.24 1.38 -10.16
CA LEU A 84 -2.05 0.62 -11.12
C LEU A 84 -1.17 -0.11 -12.14
N ILE A 85 -0.07 0.53 -12.55
CA ILE A 85 0.97 -0.03 -13.40
C ILE A 85 2.31 0.28 -12.75
N ASN A 86 3.20 -0.70 -12.67
CA ASN A 86 4.51 -0.53 -12.08
C ASN A 86 5.53 0.06 -13.07
N VAL A 87 6.73 0.35 -12.61
CA VAL A 87 7.80 0.98 -13.42
C VAL A 87 8.25 0.13 -14.61
N GLN A 88 7.95 -1.16 -14.63
CA GLN A 88 8.26 -2.09 -15.71
C GLN A 88 7.09 -2.23 -16.71
N GLY A 89 5.96 -1.55 -16.49
CA GLY A 89 4.78 -1.62 -17.33
C GLY A 89 3.86 -2.81 -17.02
N ASN A 90 4.09 -3.54 -15.94
CA ASN A 90 3.24 -4.65 -15.48
C ASN A 90 2.14 -4.14 -14.55
N PRO A 91 1.06 -4.92 -14.33
CA PRO A 91 0.06 -4.58 -13.32
C PRO A 91 0.70 -4.26 -11.96
N GLY A 92 0.28 -3.15 -11.36
CA GLY A 92 0.76 -2.71 -10.06
C GLY A 92 0.20 -3.55 -8.91
N TRP A 93 0.66 -3.27 -7.70
CA TRP A 93 0.31 -4.06 -6.51
C TRP A 93 -1.20 -4.06 -6.20
N VAL A 94 -1.97 -3.07 -6.62
CA VAL A 94 -3.43 -3.06 -6.44
C VAL A 94 -4.11 -4.21 -7.18
N TYR A 95 -3.46 -4.77 -8.18
CA TYR A 95 -3.89 -5.97 -8.93
C TYR A 95 -3.14 -7.25 -8.55
N GLY A 96 -2.34 -7.21 -7.48
CA GLY A 96 -1.66 -8.39 -6.96
C GLY A 96 -2.60 -9.42 -6.33
N ASN A 97 -2.06 -10.37 -5.60
CA ASN A 97 -2.81 -11.50 -5.02
C ASN A 97 -3.13 -11.34 -3.54
N ALA A 98 -2.71 -10.25 -2.91
CA ALA A 98 -3.07 -9.98 -1.52
C ALA A 98 -4.59 -9.94 -1.35
N LYS A 99 -5.08 -10.48 -0.23
CA LYS A 99 -6.49 -10.38 0.17
C LYS A 99 -6.81 -8.99 0.68
N TYR A 100 -5.89 -8.42 1.46
CA TYR A 100 -5.99 -7.09 2.06
C TYR A 100 -4.75 -6.28 1.78
N ILE A 101 -4.96 -4.97 1.60
CA ILE A 101 -3.90 -3.98 1.69
C ILE A 101 -3.98 -3.35 3.08
N ALA A 102 -2.89 -3.39 3.82
CA ALA A 102 -2.78 -2.79 5.14
C ALA A 102 -2.08 -1.43 5.01
N PHE A 103 -2.85 -0.35 5.11
CA PHE A 103 -2.31 1.00 5.09
C PHE A 103 -1.99 1.47 6.51
N LEU A 104 -0.75 1.83 6.76
CA LEU A 104 -0.34 2.50 7.99
C LEU A 104 -0.72 3.98 7.92
N THR A 105 -1.27 4.46 9.02
CA THR A 105 -1.36 5.88 9.34
C THR A 105 -0.50 6.17 10.57
N ASN A 106 -0.43 7.41 11.01
CA ASN A 106 0.27 7.75 12.26
C ASN A 106 -0.42 7.16 13.50
N GLU A 107 -1.69 6.79 13.40
CA GLU A 107 -2.52 6.37 14.54
C GLU A 107 -3.10 4.96 14.42
N SER A 108 -3.17 4.42 13.20
CA SER A 108 -3.90 3.17 12.95
C SER A 108 -3.35 2.37 11.77
N VAL A 109 -3.83 1.14 11.65
CA VAL A 109 -3.71 0.31 10.44
C VAL A 109 -5.10 0.14 9.84
N LEU A 110 -5.24 0.47 8.56
CA LEU A 110 -6.47 0.27 7.77
C LEU A 110 -6.35 -1.02 6.97
N TYR A 111 -7.21 -1.96 7.20
CA TYR A 111 -7.27 -3.21 6.44
C TYR A 111 -8.31 -3.11 5.32
N VAL A 112 -7.85 -2.82 4.12
CA VAL A 112 -8.70 -2.57 2.95
C VAL A 112 -8.74 -3.81 2.06
N PRO A 113 -9.92 -4.38 1.75
CA PRO A 113 -10.02 -5.48 0.80
C PRO A 113 -9.48 -5.03 -0.58
N ARG A 114 -8.43 -5.71 -1.06
CA ARG A 114 -7.72 -5.29 -2.29
C ARG A 114 -8.64 -5.19 -3.51
N LYS A 115 -9.51 -6.18 -3.72
CA LYS A 115 -10.44 -6.16 -4.86
C LYS A 115 -11.41 -4.99 -4.79
N LYS A 116 -11.88 -4.66 -3.59
CA LYS A 116 -12.76 -3.50 -3.36
C LYS A 116 -12.04 -2.19 -3.66
N LEU A 117 -10.77 -2.09 -3.23
CA LEU A 117 -9.93 -0.94 -3.53
C LEU A 117 -9.73 -0.76 -5.04
N ALA A 118 -9.38 -1.83 -5.75
CA ALA A 118 -9.19 -1.79 -7.21
C ALA A 118 -10.46 -1.29 -7.92
N SER A 119 -11.60 -1.88 -7.65
CA SER A 119 -12.89 -1.47 -8.25
C SER A 119 -13.27 -0.04 -7.90
N TYR A 120 -13.03 0.38 -6.66
CA TYR A 120 -13.30 1.75 -6.21
C TYR A 120 -12.46 2.78 -6.99
N ILE A 121 -11.18 2.51 -7.17
CA ILE A 121 -10.28 3.40 -7.92
C ILE A 121 -10.65 3.44 -9.40
N GLU A 122 -10.90 2.28 -10.02
CA GLU A 122 -11.29 2.20 -11.42
C GLU A 122 -12.54 3.03 -11.72
N GLU A 123 -13.53 3.00 -10.83
CA GLU A 123 -14.74 3.82 -10.96
C GLU A 123 -14.42 5.32 -10.84
N LYS A 124 -13.56 5.71 -9.90
CA LYS A 124 -13.17 7.12 -9.67
C LYS A 124 -12.37 7.73 -10.80
N ILE A 125 -11.55 6.95 -11.51
CA ILE A 125 -10.71 7.45 -12.61
C ILE A 125 -11.33 7.23 -14.00
N LYS A 126 -12.43 6.51 -14.09
CA LYS A 126 -13.11 6.19 -15.35
C LYS A 126 -13.37 7.44 -16.18
N GLY A 127 -12.92 7.41 -17.43
CA GLY A 127 -13.09 8.52 -18.39
C GLY A 127 -12.25 9.76 -18.10
N LYS A 128 -11.36 9.72 -17.11
CA LYS A 128 -10.44 10.82 -16.83
C LYS A 128 -9.14 10.70 -17.64
N PRO A 129 -8.57 11.80 -18.11
CA PRO A 129 -7.33 11.78 -18.88
C PRO A 129 -6.13 11.44 -18.00
N LEU A 130 -5.10 10.87 -18.63
CA LEU A 130 -3.79 10.68 -18.02
C LEU A 130 -3.05 12.03 -17.89
N SER A 131 -2.54 12.33 -16.71
CA SER A 131 -1.66 13.47 -16.46
C SER A 131 -0.19 13.07 -16.48
N THR A 132 0.66 13.89 -17.05
CA THR A 132 2.12 13.77 -16.98
C THR A 132 2.74 14.75 -15.96
N VAL A 133 1.92 15.58 -15.35
CA VAL A 133 2.29 16.52 -14.29
C VAL A 133 1.75 16.00 -12.96
N ASN A 134 2.58 16.05 -11.90
CA ASN A 134 2.17 15.61 -10.57
C ASN A 134 0.91 16.39 -10.12
N PRO A 135 -0.23 15.70 -10.01
CA PRO A 135 -1.49 16.36 -9.72
C PRO A 135 -1.56 16.83 -8.26
N SER A 136 -2.16 18.00 -8.04
CA SER A 136 -2.50 18.48 -6.70
C SER A 136 -3.75 17.81 -6.12
N SER A 137 -4.64 17.29 -6.98
CA SER A 137 -5.91 16.66 -6.60
C SER A 137 -5.80 15.14 -6.60
N CYS A 138 -6.66 14.48 -5.80
CA CYS A 138 -6.82 13.02 -5.81
C CYS A 138 -7.59 12.53 -7.04
N TYR A 139 -7.48 11.24 -7.32
CA TYR A 139 -8.18 10.54 -8.43
C TYR A 139 -7.83 11.06 -9.82
N ILE A 140 -6.61 11.54 -10.01
CA ILE A 140 -6.04 11.86 -11.31
C ILE A 140 -4.97 10.82 -11.62
N LEU A 141 -5.14 10.08 -12.71
CA LEU A 141 -4.17 9.11 -13.17
C LEU A 141 -2.90 9.85 -13.61
N TYR A 142 -1.78 9.52 -13.00
CA TYR A 142 -0.51 10.18 -13.18
C TYR A 142 0.58 9.22 -13.63
N GLN A 143 1.26 9.56 -14.73
CA GLN A 143 2.44 8.87 -15.22
C GLN A 143 3.66 9.79 -15.09
N ARG A 144 4.66 9.34 -14.34
CA ARG A 144 5.90 10.10 -14.17
C ARG A 144 6.68 10.17 -15.49
N TYR A 145 7.27 11.31 -15.75
CA TYR A 145 8.07 11.51 -16.96
C TYR A 145 9.19 10.45 -17.07
N GLY A 146 9.32 9.86 -18.27
CA GLY A 146 10.32 8.84 -18.57
C GLY A 146 10.09 7.48 -17.89
N ARG A 147 8.90 7.25 -17.32
CA ARG A 147 8.54 5.98 -16.66
C ARG A 147 7.24 5.40 -17.24
N MET A 148 7.04 4.10 -17.05
CA MET A 148 5.84 3.40 -17.49
C MET A 148 4.78 3.32 -16.38
N ASP A 149 5.13 3.62 -15.16
CA ASP A 149 4.24 3.49 -14.02
C ASP A 149 3.04 4.44 -14.11
N MET A 150 1.89 3.95 -13.66
CA MET A 150 0.68 4.73 -13.51
C MET A 150 0.20 4.66 -12.07
N ILE A 151 0.11 5.81 -11.44
CA ILE A 151 -0.23 5.95 -10.03
C ILE A 151 -1.36 6.96 -9.84
N VAL A 152 -2.05 6.84 -8.73
CA VAL A 152 -3.15 7.74 -8.36
C VAL A 152 -3.11 8.05 -6.87
N LYS A 153 -3.38 9.29 -6.50
CA LYS A 153 -3.55 9.70 -5.10
C LYS A 153 -4.95 9.36 -4.62
N VAL A 154 -5.03 8.80 -3.42
CA VAL A 154 -6.31 8.49 -2.75
C VAL A 154 -6.27 9.05 -1.33
N PRO A 155 -7.31 9.79 -0.89
CA PRO A 155 -7.37 10.28 0.49
C PRO A 155 -7.51 9.12 1.47
N THR A 156 -6.81 9.18 2.59
CA THR A 156 -6.95 8.21 3.68
C THR A 156 -8.38 8.16 4.23
N SER A 157 -9.09 9.29 4.25
CA SER A 157 -10.51 9.35 4.64
C SER A 157 -11.38 8.42 3.79
N ASP A 158 -11.12 8.35 2.48
CA ASP A 158 -11.88 7.47 1.57
C ASP A 158 -11.48 5.99 1.78
N LEU A 159 -10.20 5.73 2.07
CA LEU A 159 -9.75 4.38 2.43
C LEU A 159 -10.42 3.89 3.72
N LYS A 160 -10.62 4.77 4.70
CA LYS A 160 -11.34 4.43 5.93
C LYS A 160 -12.79 3.99 5.66
N GLU A 161 -13.46 4.63 4.71
CA GLU A 161 -14.84 4.27 4.35
C GLU A 161 -14.95 2.88 3.71
N ILE A 162 -13.93 2.46 2.95
CA ILE A 162 -13.92 1.14 2.29
C ILE A 162 -13.17 0.07 3.06
N ALA A 163 -12.44 0.44 4.13
CA ALA A 163 -11.72 -0.49 4.98
C ALA A 163 -12.70 -1.47 5.67
N LYS A 164 -12.25 -2.72 5.82
CA LYS A 164 -12.98 -3.70 6.62
C LYS A 164 -12.73 -3.51 8.11
N HIS A 165 -11.53 -3.07 8.47
CA HIS A 165 -11.12 -2.81 9.85
C HIS A 165 -10.19 -1.60 9.89
N GLU A 166 -10.31 -0.82 10.96
CA GLU A 166 -9.31 0.15 11.41
C GLU A 166 -8.89 -0.24 12.82
N ILE A 167 -7.59 -0.47 13.02
CA ILE A 167 -7.03 -0.91 14.29
C ILE A 167 -6.04 0.15 14.76
N MET A 168 -6.32 0.73 15.93
CA MET A 168 -5.46 1.76 16.51
C MET A 168 -4.11 1.18 16.94
N LEU A 169 -3.06 1.96 16.72
CA LEU A 169 -1.72 1.72 17.24
C LEU A 169 -1.69 2.21 18.69
N GLU A 170 -1.55 1.32 19.64
CA GLU A 170 -1.43 1.64 21.07
C GLU A 170 -0.02 1.31 21.55
#